data_8425b9057c12527623f959a6bf4cbbca
#
_entry.id   8425b9057c12527623f959a6bf4cbbca
#
_cell.length_a   1.000
_cell.length_b   1.000
_cell.length_c   1.000
_cell.angle_alpha   90.00
_cell.angle_beta   90.00
_cell.angle_gamma   90.00
#
_symmetry.space_group_name_H-M   'P 1'
#
loop_
_entity.id
_entity.type
_entity.pdbx_description
1 polymer ?
#
loop_
_entity_poly.entity_id
_entity_poly.type
_entity_poly.pdbx_seq_one_letter_code
_entity_poly.pdbx_strand_id
1 'polypeptide(L)'
;MAEKKNFTIENYNGTDYDTLYPETNSGQVSLDIDAQSSTSLSTGTTLDDALRHIFQNDGIFHIGDTLTTARTNLGNRWLLCNGAMVNSADYPVLSQFFNSVTFNYSKVAEYTKPSNFYSTRTHSFDVMYDESTGKYGILMYIHYLTSSVSTDERILVYQNIGDSSWVDCAGSGVNDALGFDTFVKCLNRNFVVCNTKDYNTTSNPKPVGYYSTDTPPHFSPIALPTVDVDWRWVDAAYYNGKYYFTIKGKGTAHSYLLVYDDLASAPRSILLNNTGSVGKFSMVNGKLCVCTGSSSNNVTFNLINEDETLGIITITTDDSYDSTTDLMLYSLGQNYVLTRLYNRSSSFYTFYVYFSDSLNNSFTKNTSYSNKQDVLQKDDMLILSNGYYIDMELNIKTQESFQIIGDNPARPLRNCNNNIFVVGGTYNVYQSSLDSKFQLPTYSPATGLYTYIKAKN
;
A
#
# COMPACT_ATOMS: atom_id res chain seq x y z
N MET A 1 -49.35 -41.54 0.30
CA MET A 1 -49.45 -40.55 -0.78
C MET A 1 -48.95 -39.23 -0.25
N ALA A 2 -47.84 -38.70 -0.77
CA ALA A 2 -47.35 -37.40 -0.34
C ALA A 2 -48.23 -36.30 -0.90
N GLU A 3 -48.75 -35.42 -0.08
CA GLU A 3 -49.50 -34.24 -0.49
C GLU A 3 -48.64 -33.36 -1.40
N LYS A 4 -49.12 -33.12 -2.62
CA LYS A 4 -48.55 -32.14 -3.50
C LYS A 4 -48.80 -30.76 -2.93
N LYS A 5 -47.78 -30.10 -2.38
CA LYS A 5 -47.86 -28.68 -2.03
C LYS A 5 -47.49 -27.87 -3.28
N ASN A 6 -48.46 -27.20 -3.85
CA ASN A 6 -48.21 -26.17 -4.88
C ASN A 6 -47.74 -24.90 -4.16
N PHE A 7 -46.61 -24.38 -4.55
CA PHE A 7 -46.21 -23.03 -4.18
C PHE A 7 -46.05 -22.19 -5.46
N THR A 8 -46.44 -20.96 -5.34
CA THR A 8 -46.38 -19.99 -6.41
C THR A 8 -45.14 -19.13 -6.20
N ILE A 9 -44.33 -19.00 -7.22
CA ILE A 9 -43.23 -18.04 -7.25
C ILE A 9 -43.71 -16.88 -8.13
N GLU A 10 -43.72 -15.68 -7.58
CA GLU A 10 -44.08 -14.45 -8.26
C GLU A 10 -42.84 -13.66 -8.60
N ASN A 11 -42.73 -13.21 -9.84
CA ASN A 11 -41.68 -12.31 -10.29
C ASN A 11 -42.30 -10.95 -10.65
N TYR A 12 -41.73 -9.87 -10.12
CA TYR A 12 -42.19 -8.52 -10.40
C TYR A 12 -41.62 -8.02 -11.73
N ASN A 13 -42.47 -7.78 -12.71
CA ASN A 13 -42.09 -7.33 -14.06
C ASN A 13 -42.06 -5.80 -14.24
N GLY A 14 -42.17 -5.05 -13.13
CA GLY A 14 -42.19 -3.58 -13.13
C GLY A 14 -43.61 -2.96 -13.11
N THR A 15 -44.64 -3.76 -13.36
CA THR A 15 -46.06 -3.34 -13.36
C THR A 15 -46.97 -4.28 -12.59
N ASP A 16 -46.65 -5.56 -12.56
CA ASP A 16 -47.45 -6.61 -11.89
C ASP A 16 -46.55 -7.80 -11.57
N TYR A 17 -47.08 -8.81 -10.85
CA TYR A 17 -46.39 -10.05 -10.54
C TYR A 17 -46.81 -11.13 -11.53
N ASP A 18 -45.84 -11.67 -12.25
CA ASP A 18 -46.04 -12.85 -13.09
C ASP A 18 -45.99 -14.11 -12.23
N THR A 19 -47.03 -14.90 -12.26
CA THR A 19 -47.14 -16.17 -11.55
C THR A 19 -46.41 -17.26 -12.34
N LEU A 20 -45.32 -17.79 -11.78
CA LEU A 20 -44.58 -18.90 -12.33
C LEU A 20 -45.12 -20.21 -11.78
N TYR A 21 -45.71 -21.05 -12.66
CA TYR A 21 -46.13 -22.41 -12.29
C TYR A 21 -44.99 -23.39 -12.56
N PRO A 22 -44.42 -24.03 -11.50
CA PRO A 22 -43.43 -25.06 -11.73
C PRO A 22 -44.08 -26.30 -12.34
N GLU A 23 -43.70 -26.63 -13.58
CA GLU A 23 -44.05 -27.94 -14.14
C GLU A 23 -43.21 -29.00 -13.44
N THR A 24 -43.85 -29.77 -12.54
CA THR A 24 -43.20 -30.82 -11.81
C THR A 24 -43.41 -32.18 -12.44
N ASN A 25 -42.58 -32.58 -13.39
CA ASN A 25 -42.30 -33.97 -13.62
C ASN A 25 -40.91 -34.29 -13.06
N SER A 26 -40.85 -35.19 -12.07
CA SER A 26 -39.62 -35.69 -11.46
C SER A 26 -38.90 -34.84 -10.40
N GLY A 27 -39.56 -33.86 -9.81
CA GLY A 27 -38.95 -33.13 -8.67
C GLY A 27 -37.89 -32.09 -9.02
N GLN A 28 -37.75 -31.75 -10.26
CA GLN A 28 -36.87 -30.67 -10.71
C GLN A 28 -37.69 -29.51 -11.24
N VAL A 29 -37.38 -28.30 -10.76
CA VAL A 29 -37.91 -27.07 -11.34
C VAL A 29 -36.86 -26.54 -12.32
N SER A 30 -37.25 -26.42 -13.58
CA SER A 30 -36.43 -25.80 -14.62
C SER A 30 -36.77 -24.31 -14.70
N LEU A 31 -35.77 -23.45 -14.64
CA LEU A 31 -35.93 -22.02 -14.84
C LEU A 31 -35.63 -21.67 -16.27
N ASP A 32 -36.58 -20.99 -16.95
CA ASP A 32 -36.33 -20.35 -18.24
C ASP A 32 -35.76 -18.96 -17.95
N ILE A 33 -34.45 -18.84 -18.07
CA ILE A 33 -33.74 -17.59 -17.78
C ILE A 33 -33.46 -16.90 -19.11
N ASP A 34 -33.96 -15.70 -19.28
CA ASP A 34 -33.71 -14.89 -20.47
C ASP A 34 -32.19 -14.67 -20.63
N ALA A 35 -31.66 -15.04 -21.79
CA ALA A 35 -30.22 -15.05 -22.09
C ALA A 35 -29.54 -13.67 -22.11
N GLN A 36 -30.27 -12.61 -21.78
CA GLN A 36 -29.74 -11.25 -21.72
C GLN A 36 -29.14 -10.83 -20.36
N SER A 37 -29.31 -11.65 -19.31
CA SER A 37 -28.59 -11.38 -18.07
C SER A 37 -27.16 -11.91 -18.19
N SER A 38 -26.19 -11.09 -17.84
CA SER A 38 -24.74 -11.38 -17.88
C SER A 38 -24.29 -12.49 -16.92
N THR A 39 -25.19 -13.33 -16.48
CA THR A 39 -24.93 -14.46 -15.59
C THR A 39 -24.70 -15.72 -16.45
N SER A 40 -23.74 -16.54 -16.05
CA SER A 40 -23.38 -17.79 -16.72
C SER A 40 -24.42 -18.93 -16.57
N LEU A 41 -25.66 -18.60 -16.20
CA LEU A 41 -26.76 -19.55 -16.11
C LEU A 41 -27.37 -19.77 -17.48
N SER A 42 -27.50 -21.01 -17.91
CA SER A 42 -28.12 -21.42 -19.19
C SER A 42 -29.55 -21.89 -18.99
N THR A 43 -30.33 -21.80 -20.04
CA THR A 43 -31.68 -22.42 -20.11
C THR A 43 -31.61 -23.91 -19.70
N GLY A 44 -32.45 -24.33 -18.81
CA GLY A 44 -32.44 -25.70 -18.24
C GLY A 44 -31.71 -25.83 -16.90
N THR A 45 -31.13 -24.74 -16.36
CA THR A 45 -30.56 -24.71 -15.03
C THR A 45 -31.66 -24.98 -13.99
N THR A 46 -31.42 -25.90 -13.06
CA THR A 46 -32.38 -26.17 -11.98
C THR A 46 -32.41 -25.00 -10.99
N LEU A 47 -33.50 -24.86 -10.24
CA LEU A 47 -33.60 -23.87 -9.15
C LEU A 47 -32.45 -24.05 -8.13
N ASP A 48 -32.07 -25.29 -7.82
CA ASP A 48 -30.95 -25.56 -6.91
C ASP A 48 -29.62 -25.11 -7.52
N ASP A 49 -29.40 -25.31 -8.82
CA ASP A 49 -28.19 -24.82 -9.51
C ASP A 49 -28.19 -23.30 -9.61
N ALA A 50 -29.32 -22.65 -9.89
CA ALA A 50 -29.45 -21.21 -9.90
C ALA A 50 -29.20 -20.61 -8.50
N LEU A 51 -29.77 -21.20 -7.48
CA LEU A 51 -29.51 -20.79 -6.09
C LEU A 51 -28.06 -21.03 -5.69
N ARG A 52 -27.48 -22.17 -6.08
CA ARG A 52 -26.03 -22.42 -5.87
C ARG A 52 -25.18 -21.36 -6.56
N HIS A 53 -25.50 -21.02 -7.80
CA HIS A 53 -24.79 -20.02 -8.56
C HIS A 53 -24.90 -18.62 -7.90
N ILE A 54 -26.10 -18.23 -7.47
CA ILE A 54 -26.33 -16.98 -6.73
C ILE A 54 -25.51 -16.94 -5.44
N PHE A 55 -25.49 -18.06 -4.67
CA PHE A 55 -24.74 -18.14 -3.42
C PHE A 55 -23.24 -18.35 -3.60
N GLN A 56 -22.81 -18.84 -4.74
CA GLN A 56 -21.39 -19.13 -5.00
C GLN A 56 -20.66 -18.03 -5.80
N ASN A 57 -21.37 -17.31 -6.68
CA ASN A 57 -20.79 -16.38 -7.66
C ASN A 57 -21.24 -14.92 -7.47
N ASP A 58 -21.18 -14.37 -6.29
CA ASP A 58 -20.87 -12.97 -6.01
C ASP A 58 -21.78 -11.82 -6.46
N GLY A 59 -22.90 -12.05 -7.12
CA GLY A 59 -23.72 -10.92 -7.60
C GLY A 59 -24.53 -10.19 -6.50
N ILE A 60 -24.78 -10.82 -5.35
CA ILE A 60 -25.75 -10.34 -4.36
C ILE A 60 -25.10 -10.04 -2.99
N PHE A 61 -24.08 -10.80 -2.61
CA PHE A 61 -23.47 -10.65 -1.29
C PHE A 61 -22.04 -10.10 -1.37
N HIS A 62 -21.77 -9.05 -0.61
CA HIS A 62 -20.44 -8.48 -0.42
C HIS A 62 -19.75 -9.13 0.79
N ILE A 63 -18.44 -9.04 0.86
CA ILE A 63 -17.70 -9.46 2.05
C ILE A 63 -18.21 -8.65 3.24
N GLY A 64 -18.54 -9.35 4.34
CA GLY A 64 -19.16 -8.75 5.52
C GLY A 64 -20.68 -8.89 5.60
N ASP A 65 -21.36 -9.19 4.51
CA ASP A 65 -22.80 -9.47 4.54
C ASP A 65 -23.11 -10.75 5.29
N THR A 66 -24.26 -10.79 5.97
CA THR A 66 -24.70 -11.95 6.75
C THR A 66 -25.91 -12.63 6.12
N LEU A 67 -25.93 -13.94 6.20
CA LEU A 67 -27.04 -14.78 5.76
C LEU A 67 -27.46 -15.75 6.85
N THR A 68 -28.75 -15.74 7.23
CA THR A 68 -29.33 -16.74 8.14
C THR A 68 -30.09 -17.79 7.35
N THR A 69 -29.74 -19.05 7.55
CA THR A 69 -30.26 -20.18 6.76
C THR A 69 -30.32 -21.44 7.59
N ALA A 70 -31.17 -22.41 7.21
CA ALA A 70 -31.18 -23.75 7.78
C ALA A 70 -30.03 -24.66 7.27
N ARG A 71 -29.23 -24.22 6.33
CA ARG A 71 -28.10 -24.99 5.83
C ARG A 71 -26.95 -24.99 6.84
N THR A 72 -26.38 -26.15 7.08
CA THR A 72 -25.24 -26.33 8.00
C THR A 72 -23.88 -26.02 7.39
N ASN A 73 -23.80 -25.80 6.06
CA ASN A 73 -22.58 -25.44 5.34
C ASN A 73 -22.91 -24.66 4.07
N LEU A 74 -22.30 -23.50 3.90
CA LEU A 74 -22.40 -22.66 2.70
C LEU A 74 -21.11 -22.64 1.84
N GLY A 75 -20.15 -23.52 2.16
CA GLY A 75 -18.86 -23.61 1.47
C GLY A 75 -17.80 -22.66 2.03
N ASN A 76 -16.63 -22.65 1.43
CA ASN A 76 -15.42 -22.00 1.95
C ASN A 76 -15.40 -20.46 1.84
N ARG A 77 -16.40 -19.86 1.21
CA ARG A 77 -16.56 -18.41 1.11
C ARG A 77 -17.36 -17.79 2.26
N TRP A 78 -17.94 -18.63 3.10
CA TRP A 78 -18.79 -18.23 4.22
C TRP A 78 -18.27 -18.78 5.54
N LEU A 79 -18.26 -17.96 6.56
CA LEU A 79 -17.90 -18.35 7.92
C LEU A 79 -19.13 -18.35 8.82
N LEU A 80 -19.25 -19.38 9.64
CA LEU A 80 -20.31 -19.46 10.63
C LEU A 80 -20.07 -18.43 11.74
N CYS A 81 -21.08 -17.59 12.02
CA CYS A 81 -21.03 -16.55 13.05
C CYS A 81 -21.27 -17.16 14.45
N ASN A 82 -20.28 -17.84 14.97
CA ASN A 82 -20.33 -18.59 16.24
C ASN A 82 -19.37 -18.08 17.31
N GLY A 83 -18.78 -16.88 17.10
CA GLY A 83 -17.78 -16.32 18.00
C GLY A 83 -16.38 -16.92 17.83
N ALA A 84 -16.14 -17.73 16.81
CA ALA A 84 -14.82 -18.32 16.57
C ALA A 84 -13.78 -17.25 16.27
N MET A 85 -12.54 -17.49 16.72
CA MET A 85 -11.38 -16.68 16.34
C MET A 85 -10.87 -17.16 15.00
N VAL A 86 -10.75 -16.26 14.03
CA VAL A 86 -10.20 -16.53 12.69
C VAL A 86 -8.98 -15.65 12.44
N ASN A 87 -8.08 -16.17 11.64
CA ASN A 87 -6.85 -15.47 11.30
C ASN A 87 -7.13 -14.36 10.25
N SER A 88 -6.73 -13.13 10.51
CA SER A 88 -6.92 -11.99 9.60
C SER A 88 -6.21 -12.17 8.27
N ALA A 89 -5.07 -12.88 8.25
CA ALA A 89 -4.34 -13.17 7.02
C ALA A 89 -5.14 -14.05 6.04
N ASP A 90 -6.00 -14.92 6.55
CA ASP A 90 -6.85 -15.76 5.72
C ASP A 90 -8.06 -15.02 5.15
N TYR A 91 -8.45 -13.91 5.80
CA TYR A 91 -9.62 -13.09 5.46
C TYR A 91 -9.32 -11.58 5.61
N PRO A 92 -8.39 -11.02 4.83
CA PRO A 92 -7.88 -9.67 5.04
C PRO A 92 -8.95 -8.59 4.89
N VAL A 93 -9.88 -8.75 3.94
CA VAL A 93 -10.98 -7.79 3.75
C VAL A 93 -11.99 -7.90 4.88
N LEU A 94 -12.41 -9.12 5.23
CA LEU A 94 -13.39 -9.33 6.31
C LEU A 94 -12.86 -8.83 7.66
N SER A 95 -11.57 -9.01 7.94
CA SER A 95 -10.96 -8.58 9.21
C SER A 95 -11.11 -7.08 9.47
N GLN A 96 -11.21 -6.27 8.44
CA GLN A 96 -11.35 -4.81 8.55
C GLN A 96 -12.69 -4.39 9.16
N PHE A 97 -13.76 -5.18 8.95
CA PHE A 97 -15.09 -4.91 9.53
C PHE A 97 -15.15 -5.14 11.04
N PHE A 98 -14.22 -5.93 11.60
CA PHE A 98 -14.24 -6.31 13.01
C PHE A 98 -13.27 -5.53 13.90
N ASN A 99 -12.78 -4.41 13.45
CA ASN A 99 -11.90 -3.49 14.22
C ASN A 99 -10.63 -4.13 14.82
N SER A 100 -10.18 -5.26 14.33
CA SER A 100 -9.18 -6.08 14.98
C SER A 100 -7.88 -6.24 14.21
N VAL A 101 -7.49 -5.26 13.41
CA VAL A 101 -6.11 -5.17 12.98
C VAL A 101 -5.30 -4.68 14.18
N THR A 102 -4.79 -5.62 14.95
CA THR A 102 -3.96 -5.31 16.11
C THR A 102 -2.53 -5.19 15.65
N PHE A 103 -1.97 -4.01 15.80
CA PHE A 103 -0.55 -3.75 15.56
C PHE A 103 0.21 -4.07 16.84
N ASN A 104 0.90 -5.20 16.90
CA ASN A 104 1.73 -5.58 18.03
C ASN A 104 3.19 -5.34 17.69
N TYR A 105 3.67 -4.13 17.92
CA TYR A 105 5.06 -3.76 17.70
C TYR A 105 5.98 -4.34 18.77
N SER A 106 7.01 -5.04 18.34
CA SER A 106 8.11 -5.49 19.20
C SER A 106 9.44 -4.98 18.66
N LYS A 107 10.36 -4.60 19.54
CA LYS A 107 11.73 -4.22 19.15
C LYS A 107 12.47 -5.45 18.66
N VAL A 108 12.98 -5.41 17.43
CA VAL A 108 13.68 -6.52 16.77
C VAL A 108 15.14 -6.25 16.46
N ALA A 109 15.54 -4.97 16.42
CA ALA A 109 16.94 -4.58 16.26
C ALA A 109 17.18 -3.22 16.91
N GLU A 110 18.42 -2.97 17.31
CA GLU A 110 18.87 -1.71 17.90
C GLU A 110 20.23 -1.32 17.31
N TYR A 111 20.32 -0.13 16.73
CA TYR A 111 21.60 0.40 16.30
C TYR A 111 22.19 1.28 17.44
N THR A 112 23.31 0.85 17.99
CA THR A 112 24.03 1.60 19.03
C THR A 112 24.76 2.77 18.38
N LYS A 113 24.38 3.99 18.76
CA LYS A 113 25.01 5.21 18.27
C LYS A 113 26.48 5.27 18.63
N PRO A 114 27.36 5.74 17.70
CA PRO A 114 28.74 6.02 18.02
C PRO A 114 28.89 7.02 19.19
N SER A 115 29.96 6.93 19.94
CA SER A 115 30.22 7.81 21.10
C SER A 115 30.32 9.30 20.75
N ASN A 116 30.72 9.62 19.51
CA ASN A 116 30.82 10.96 18.94
C ASN A 116 29.52 11.47 18.29
N PHE A 117 28.42 10.72 18.38
CA PHE A 117 27.14 11.10 17.79
C PHE A 117 26.55 12.33 18.51
N TYR A 118 26.29 13.39 17.76
CA TYR A 118 25.66 14.61 18.27
C TYR A 118 24.16 14.67 17.91
N SER A 119 23.84 14.66 16.63
CA SER A 119 22.43 14.69 16.15
C SER A 119 22.26 14.02 14.81
N THR A 120 21.05 13.50 14.55
CA THR A 120 20.67 12.96 13.23
C THR A 120 20.35 14.10 12.27
N ARG A 121 20.88 13.99 11.05
CA ARG A 121 20.48 14.81 9.91
C ARG A 121 19.33 14.15 9.15
N THR A 122 19.56 12.93 8.72
CA THR A 122 18.60 12.13 7.98
C THR A 122 18.84 10.63 8.21
N HIS A 123 17.83 9.84 8.01
CA HIS A 123 17.94 8.39 7.96
C HIS A 123 16.93 7.82 6.96
N SER A 124 17.27 6.68 6.41
CA SER A 124 16.39 5.88 5.56
C SER A 124 16.68 4.41 5.80
N PHE A 125 15.70 3.56 5.67
CA PHE A 125 15.90 2.12 5.79
C PHE A 125 14.92 1.35 4.90
N ASP A 126 15.24 0.11 4.65
CA ASP A 126 14.30 -0.87 4.15
C ASP A 126 14.67 -2.29 4.62
N VAL A 127 13.77 -3.23 4.39
CA VAL A 127 13.86 -4.60 4.90
C VAL A 127 13.68 -5.57 3.76
N MET A 128 14.51 -6.60 3.74
CA MET A 128 14.44 -7.72 2.81
C MET A 128 14.18 -9.02 3.58
N TYR A 129 13.31 -9.87 3.07
CA TYR A 129 13.15 -11.23 3.57
C TYR A 129 13.98 -12.18 2.74
N ASP A 130 14.88 -12.90 3.40
CA ASP A 130 15.67 -13.96 2.78
C ASP A 130 14.97 -15.31 3.00
N GLU A 131 14.38 -15.84 1.94
CA GLU A 131 13.67 -17.13 1.97
C GLU A 131 14.59 -18.32 2.29
N SER A 132 15.88 -18.23 1.95
CA SER A 132 16.84 -19.30 2.16
C SER A 132 17.19 -19.50 3.63
N THR A 133 17.21 -18.40 4.39
CA THR A 133 17.52 -18.39 5.82
C THR A 133 16.29 -18.21 6.70
N GLY A 134 15.16 -17.78 6.12
CA GLY A 134 13.95 -17.39 6.86
C GLY A 134 14.12 -16.12 7.71
N LYS A 135 15.16 -15.33 7.45
CA LYS A 135 15.48 -14.12 8.22
C LYS A 135 15.11 -12.84 7.47
N TYR A 136 14.87 -11.79 8.23
CA TYR A 136 14.76 -10.42 7.71
C TYR A 136 16.11 -9.74 7.82
N GLY A 137 16.59 -9.17 6.72
CA GLY A 137 17.77 -8.31 6.66
C GLY A 137 17.35 -6.85 6.62
N ILE A 138 17.89 -6.02 7.48
CA ILE A 138 17.62 -4.60 7.58
C ILE A 138 18.82 -3.83 7.04
N LEU A 139 18.61 -3.01 6.02
CA LEU A 139 19.60 -2.04 5.55
C LEU A 139 19.19 -0.65 6.01
N MET A 140 20.08 0.05 6.72
CA MET A 140 19.83 1.39 7.24
C MET A 140 20.94 2.35 6.83
N TYR A 141 20.53 3.48 6.26
CA TYR A 141 21.38 4.64 6.03
C TYR A 141 21.17 5.66 7.14
N ILE A 142 22.25 6.14 7.75
CA ILE A 142 22.23 7.16 8.79
C ILE A 142 23.22 8.27 8.42
N HIS A 143 22.72 9.49 8.37
CA HIS A 143 23.52 10.70 8.22
C HIS A 143 23.42 11.51 9.50
N TYR A 144 24.53 11.72 10.18
CA TYR A 144 24.57 12.37 11.50
C TYR A 144 25.73 13.34 11.64
N LEU A 145 25.63 14.22 12.64
CA LEU A 145 26.70 15.12 13.06
C LEU A 145 27.50 14.50 14.18
N THR A 146 28.83 14.68 14.17
CA THR A 146 29.74 14.24 15.24
C THR A 146 29.98 15.31 16.31
N SER A 147 29.67 16.57 16.01
CA SER A 147 29.79 17.68 16.95
C SER A 147 28.83 18.81 16.59
N SER A 148 28.69 19.79 17.49
CA SER A 148 27.92 21.02 17.24
C SER A 148 28.47 21.86 16.05
N VAL A 149 29.65 21.56 15.58
CA VAL A 149 30.40 22.33 14.57
C VAL A 149 30.42 21.62 13.19
N SER A 150 29.55 20.65 12.99
CA SER A 150 29.19 20.14 11.66
C SER A 150 30.19 19.26 10.89
N THR A 151 30.79 18.28 11.52
CA THR A 151 31.37 17.18 10.75
C THR A 151 30.27 16.18 10.42
N ASP A 152 29.92 16.09 9.14
CA ASP A 152 28.92 15.16 8.64
C ASP A 152 29.52 13.76 8.50
N GLU A 153 28.91 12.80 9.17
CA GLU A 153 29.23 11.38 9.04
C GLU A 153 28.07 10.63 8.37
N ARG A 154 28.41 9.65 7.56
CA ARG A 154 27.47 8.88 6.75
C ARG A 154 27.83 7.42 6.82
N ILE A 155 26.86 6.62 7.20
CA ILE A 155 27.05 5.18 7.33
C ILE A 155 25.89 4.43 6.70
N LEU A 156 26.20 3.29 6.10
CA LEU A 156 25.24 2.33 5.58
C LEU A 156 25.49 1.01 6.27
N VAL A 157 24.58 0.62 7.13
CA VAL A 157 24.73 -0.55 8.00
C VAL A 157 23.64 -1.60 7.72
N TYR A 158 24.01 -2.86 7.86
CA TYR A 158 23.15 -4.01 7.66
C TYR A 158 23.14 -4.92 8.88
N GLN A 159 21.98 -5.49 9.20
CA GLN A 159 21.82 -6.52 10.22
C GLN A 159 20.70 -7.48 9.84
N ASN A 160 20.90 -8.80 10.04
CA ASN A 160 19.77 -9.71 10.07
C ASN A 160 19.09 -9.65 11.43
N ILE A 161 17.78 -9.72 11.46
CA ILE A 161 17.02 -9.81 12.71
C ILE A 161 17.47 -11.08 13.47
N GLY A 162 17.84 -10.89 14.72
CA GLY A 162 18.37 -11.93 15.61
C GLY A 162 19.90 -12.00 15.65
N ASP A 163 20.62 -11.31 14.76
CA ASP A 163 22.07 -11.17 14.89
C ASP A 163 22.45 -10.13 15.96
N SER A 164 23.63 -10.27 16.56
CA SER A 164 24.06 -9.43 17.69
C SER A 164 24.67 -8.09 17.29
N SER A 165 25.02 -7.92 16.01
CA SER A 165 25.77 -6.73 15.56
C SER A 165 25.38 -6.27 14.16
N TRP A 166 25.52 -4.95 13.94
CA TRP A 166 25.43 -4.33 12.63
C TRP A 166 26.78 -4.42 11.91
N VAL A 167 26.69 -4.60 10.59
CA VAL A 167 27.86 -4.64 9.71
C VAL A 167 27.85 -3.37 8.86
N ASP A 168 28.96 -2.63 8.81
CA ASP A 168 29.16 -1.57 7.82
C ASP A 168 29.37 -2.24 6.46
N CYS A 169 28.46 -1.99 5.53
CA CYS A 169 28.43 -2.64 4.23
C CYS A 169 28.77 -1.71 3.06
N ALA A 170 29.01 -0.44 3.33
CA ALA A 170 29.16 0.52 2.25
C ALA A 170 30.61 0.73 1.81
N GLY A 171 31.59 0.53 2.68
CA GLY A 171 32.94 0.97 2.41
C GLY A 171 33.06 2.51 2.18
N SER A 172 34.26 3.03 2.15
CA SER A 172 34.47 4.48 2.07
C SER A 172 33.90 5.10 0.78
N GLY A 173 34.01 4.43 -0.38
CA GLY A 173 33.58 4.97 -1.66
C GLY A 173 32.05 5.17 -1.79
N VAL A 174 31.25 4.29 -1.20
CA VAL A 174 29.79 4.41 -1.20
C VAL A 174 29.33 5.46 -0.19
N ASN A 175 29.85 5.41 1.05
CA ASN A 175 29.48 6.37 2.10
C ASN A 175 29.77 7.83 1.69
N ASP A 176 30.91 8.10 1.06
CA ASP A 176 31.28 9.44 0.61
C ASP A 176 30.37 10.00 -0.50
N ALA A 177 29.75 9.12 -1.29
CA ALA A 177 28.85 9.51 -2.36
C ALA A 177 27.42 9.82 -1.87
N LEU A 178 27.06 9.40 -0.64
CA LEU A 178 25.72 9.59 -0.07
C LEU A 178 25.58 10.94 0.61
N GLY A 179 24.35 11.39 0.86
CA GLY A 179 24.06 12.69 1.46
C GLY A 179 22.62 12.84 1.95
N PHE A 180 22.14 14.08 2.03
CA PHE A 180 20.84 14.42 2.62
C PHE A 180 19.64 13.79 1.92
N ASP A 181 19.67 13.66 0.60
CA ASP A 181 18.57 13.14 -0.20
C ASP A 181 18.68 11.62 -0.43
N THR A 182 19.51 10.93 0.37
CA THR A 182 19.68 9.48 0.25
C THR A 182 18.42 8.76 0.69
N PHE A 183 17.95 7.84 -0.17
CA PHE A 183 16.94 6.86 0.20
C PHE A 183 17.44 5.44 0.00
N VAL A 184 16.93 4.55 0.82
CA VAL A 184 17.13 3.10 0.76
C VAL A 184 15.79 2.45 0.46
N LYS A 185 15.78 1.50 -0.48
CA LYS A 185 14.62 0.67 -0.79
C LYS A 185 15.03 -0.77 -1.07
N CYS A 186 14.15 -1.69 -0.74
CA CYS A 186 14.23 -3.08 -1.17
C CYS A 186 13.23 -3.30 -2.31
N LEU A 187 13.74 -3.55 -3.50
CA LEU A 187 12.99 -3.73 -4.72
C LEU A 187 13.25 -5.12 -5.28
N ASN A 188 12.26 -6.00 -5.27
CA ASN A 188 12.41 -7.38 -5.75
C ASN A 188 13.70 -8.06 -5.23
N ARG A 189 13.90 -8.04 -3.91
CA ARG A 189 15.09 -8.63 -3.22
C ARG A 189 16.43 -7.94 -3.56
N ASN A 190 16.39 -6.77 -4.17
CA ASN A 190 17.57 -5.93 -4.35
C ASN A 190 17.49 -4.75 -3.38
N PHE A 191 18.49 -4.56 -2.56
CA PHE A 191 18.67 -3.28 -1.88
C PHE A 191 19.16 -2.25 -2.86
N VAL A 192 18.47 -1.11 -2.90
CA VAL A 192 18.79 0.03 -3.74
C VAL A 192 19.06 1.23 -2.85
N VAL A 193 20.17 1.92 -3.10
CA VAL A 193 20.57 3.13 -2.38
C VAL A 193 20.85 4.21 -3.41
N CYS A 194 20.06 5.28 -3.38
CA CYS A 194 20.16 6.39 -4.34
C CYS A 194 20.35 7.72 -3.62
N ASN A 195 21.17 8.59 -4.22
CA ASN A 195 21.39 9.95 -3.74
C ASN A 195 21.75 10.89 -4.91
N THR A 196 21.56 12.19 -4.72
CA THR A 196 22.06 13.22 -5.61
C THR A 196 22.82 14.27 -4.81
N LYS A 197 24.14 14.15 -4.81
CA LYS A 197 25.02 15.10 -4.12
C LYS A 197 24.98 16.46 -4.81
N ASP A 198 25.00 17.53 -4.03
CA ASP A 198 25.14 18.91 -4.46
C ASP A 198 24.01 19.47 -5.35
N TYR A 199 22.84 18.82 -5.41
CA TYR A 199 21.73 19.26 -6.25
C TYR A 199 21.28 20.70 -6.00
N ASN A 200 21.28 21.15 -4.74
CA ASN A 200 20.83 22.49 -4.36
C ASN A 200 21.94 23.55 -4.42
N THR A 201 23.21 23.17 -4.43
CA THR A 201 24.35 24.06 -4.23
C THR A 201 25.17 24.31 -5.48
N THR A 202 25.14 23.41 -6.47
CA THR A 202 25.96 23.47 -7.67
C THR A 202 25.13 23.42 -8.95
N SER A 203 25.71 23.87 -10.06
CA SER A 203 25.15 23.74 -11.40
C SER A 203 25.36 22.32 -12.00
N ASN A 204 26.02 21.41 -11.29
CA ASN A 204 26.34 20.07 -11.78
C ASN A 204 26.11 19.05 -10.66
N PRO A 205 24.86 18.69 -10.36
CA PRO A 205 24.53 17.67 -9.38
C PRO A 205 25.10 16.32 -9.80
N LYS A 206 25.55 15.54 -8.82
CA LYS A 206 26.14 14.22 -9.02
C LYS A 206 25.20 13.13 -8.51
N PRO A 207 24.25 12.64 -9.34
CA PRO A 207 23.42 11.52 -8.97
C PRO A 207 24.27 10.25 -8.89
N VAL A 208 24.02 9.45 -7.86
CA VAL A 208 24.62 8.12 -7.67
C VAL A 208 23.51 7.14 -7.28
N GLY A 209 23.67 5.91 -7.72
CA GLY A 209 22.77 4.82 -7.36
C GLY A 209 23.57 3.53 -7.24
N TYR A 210 23.25 2.74 -6.26
CA TYR A 210 23.86 1.45 -6.00
C TYR A 210 22.79 0.41 -5.75
N TYR A 211 23.08 -0.84 -6.09
CA TYR A 211 22.21 -1.98 -5.77
C TYR A 211 23.01 -3.18 -5.29
N SER A 212 22.38 -4.07 -4.56
CA SER A 212 22.94 -5.33 -4.10
C SER A 212 21.86 -6.41 -4.00
N THR A 213 22.19 -7.61 -4.46
CA THR A 213 21.40 -8.83 -4.29
C THR A 213 21.87 -9.66 -3.09
N ASP A 214 23.01 -9.31 -2.52
CA ASP A 214 23.69 -10.09 -1.49
C ASP A 214 23.20 -9.76 -0.07
N THR A 215 23.41 -10.70 0.83
CA THR A 215 23.18 -10.58 2.28
C THR A 215 24.39 -11.09 3.08
N PRO A 216 25.20 -10.24 3.70
CA PRO A 216 25.16 -8.75 3.73
C PRO A 216 25.41 -8.11 2.35
N PRO A 217 24.89 -6.89 2.12
CA PRO A 217 24.99 -6.24 0.82
C PRO A 217 26.41 -5.92 0.38
N HIS A 218 26.71 -6.24 -0.90
CA HIS A 218 27.88 -5.76 -1.63
C HIS A 218 27.39 -4.94 -2.81
N PHE A 219 27.69 -3.65 -2.84
CA PHE A 219 27.07 -2.71 -3.74
C PHE A 219 27.77 -2.58 -5.08
N SER A 220 26.99 -2.71 -6.15
CA SER A 220 27.35 -2.40 -7.52
C SER A 220 26.64 -1.11 -7.97
N PRO A 221 27.22 -0.30 -8.87
CA PRO A 221 26.58 0.91 -9.35
C PRO A 221 25.37 0.58 -10.22
N ILE A 222 24.29 1.39 -10.08
CA ILE A 222 23.17 1.42 -11.01
C ILE A 222 23.60 2.16 -12.26
N ALA A 223 23.27 1.67 -13.46
CA ALA A 223 23.50 2.37 -14.70
C ALA A 223 22.67 3.66 -14.76
N LEU A 224 23.32 4.80 -14.97
CA LEU A 224 22.66 6.10 -14.99
C LEU A 224 22.02 6.37 -16.35
N PRO A 225 20.89 7.11 -16.40
CA PRO A 225 20.27 7.52 -17.66
C PRO A 225 21.12 8.56 -18.39
N THR A 226 20.98 8.59 -19.72
CA THR A 226 21.43 9.73 -20.53
C THR A 226 20.25 10.66 -20.73
N VAL A 227 20.21 11.77 -19.99
CA VAL A 227 19.20 12.83 -20.10
C VAL A 227 19.88 14.17 -20.24
N ASP A 228 19.21 15.12 -20.88
CA ASP A 228 19.74 16.42 -21.28
C ASP A 228 19.68 17.49 -20.17
N VAL A 229 19.39 17.09 -18.94
CA VAL A 229 19.18 17.99 -17.80
C VAL A 229 19.95 17.53 -16.57
N ASP A 230 20.34 18.48 -15.72
CA ASP A 230 20.74 18.20 -14.35
C ASP A 230 19.54 17.65 -13.55
N TRP A 231 19.70 16.56 -12.83
CA TRP A 231 18.60 15.87 -12.19
C TRP A 231 18.95 15.27 -10.83
N ARG A 232 17.91 14.91 -10.07
CA ARG A 232 18.03 14.14 -8.83
C ARG A 232 17.05 12.97 -8.79
N TRP A 233 17.41 11.96 -8.04
CA TRP A 233 16.49 10.88 -7.68
C TRP A 233 15.35 11.40 -6.80
N VAL A 234 14.14 10.87 -7.01
CA VAL A 234 12.99 11.19 -6.18
C VAL A 234 12.46 9.95 -5.48
N ASP A 235 12.19 8.87 -6.21
CA ASP A 235 11.68 7.63 -5.66
C ASP A 235 11.96 6.43 -6.56
N ALA A 236 11.75 5.22 -6.02
CA ALA A 236 11.90 3.96 -6.74
C ALA A 236 10.81 2.96 -6.35
N ALA A 237 10.41 2.11 -7.30
CA ALA A 237 9.43 1.04 -7.10
C ALA A 237 9.77 -0.17 -7.99
N TYR A 238 9.30 -1.35 -7.60
CA TYR A 238 9.29 -2.53 -8.45
C TYR A 238 7.84 -2.89 -8.78
N TYR A 239 7.53 -3.01 -10.06
CA TYR A 239 6.18 -3.26 -10.53
C TYR A 239 6.22 -4.04 -11.85
N ASN A 240 5.36 -5.05 -12.02
CA ASN A 240 5.27 -5.87 -13.24
C ASN A 240 6.62 -6.35 -13.79
N GLY A 241 7.50 -6.85 -12.91
CA GLY A 241 8.78 -7.41 -13.32
C GLY A 241 9.89 -6.41 -13.61
N LYS A 242 9.66 -5.10 -13.41
CA LYS A 242 10.61 -4.02 -13.76
C LYS A 242 10.85 -3.07 -12.60
N TYR A 243 11.99 -2.39 -12.67
CA TYR A 243 12.35 -1.35 -11.72
C TYR A 243 11.99 0.02 -12.31
N TYR A 244 11.25 0.80 -11.56
CA TYR A 244 10.84 2.15 -11.91
C TYR A 244 11.47 3.16 -10.97
N PHE A 245 12.04 4.21 -11.56
CA PHE A 245 12.59 5.33 -10.79
C PHE A 245 12.02 6.63 -11.33
N THR A 246 11.72 7.55 -10.43
CA THR A 246 11.42 8.92 -10.82
C THR A 246 12.64 9.80 -10.58
N ILE A 247 12.93 10.66 -11.57
CA ILE A 247 13.94 11.68 -11.48
C ILE A 247 13.34 13.05 -11.77
N LYS A 248 13.80 14.03 -11.01
CA LYS A 248 13.37 15.42 -11.13
C LYS A 248 14.50 16.26 -11.68
N GLY A 249 14.24 16.95 -12.80
CA GLY A 249 15.16 17.94 -13.36
C GLY A 249 15.31 19.17 -12.45
N LYS A 250 16.44 19.84 -12.54
CA LYS A 250 16.76 21.04 -11.78
C LYS A 250 15.94 22.23 -12.26
N GLY A 251 15.38 23.00 -11.34
CA GLY A 251 14.53 24.16 -11.65
C GLY A 251 13.21 23.75 -12.32
N THR A 252 12.94 24.31 -13.50
CA THR A 252 11.76 24.02 -14.34
C THR A 252 12.08 22.99 -15.45
N ALA A 253 13.20 22.27 -15.34
CA ALA A 253 13.58 21.26 -16.30
C ALA A 253 12.68 20.01 -16.24
N HIS A 254 12.79 19.19 -17.28
CA HIS A 254 11.99 17.98 -17.44
C HIS A 254 12.13 17.00 -16.26
N SER A 255 11.07 16.24 -15.98
CA SER A 255 11.11 15.09 -15.10
C SER A 255 10.83 13.82 -15.88
N TYR A 256 11.49 12.74 -15.52
CA TYR A 256 11.43 11.48 -16.24
C TYR A 256 11.06 10.31 -15.32
N LEU A 257 10.38 9.34 -15.89
CA LEU A 257 10.28 7.98 -15.41
C LEU A 257 11.37 7.15 -16.07
N LEU A 258 12.21 6.53 -15.28
CA LEU A 258 13.22 5.59 -15.75
C LEU A 258 12.71 4.17 -15.56
N VAL A 259 12.82 3.35 -16.58
CA VAL A 259 12.39 1.94 -16.56
C VAL A 259 13.60 1.06 -16.82
N TYR A 260 13.93 0.23 -15.86
CA TYR A 260 15.02 -0.74 -15.92
C TYR A 260 14.45 -2.16 -15.98
N ASP A 261 14.91 -2.92 -16.94
CA ASP A 261 14.74 -4.38 -16.94
C ASP A 261 15.81 -5.04 -16.05
N ASP A 262 17.00 -4.42 -15.99
CA ASP A 262 18.13 -4.79 -15.13
C ASP A 262 18.86 -3.52 -14.68
N LEU A 263 19.21 -3.43 -13.40
CA LEU A 263 19.83 -2.24 -12.80
C LEU A 263 21.26 -1.97 -13.29
N ALA A 264 21.95 -2.98 -13.83
CA ALA A 264 23.27 -2.82 -14.45
C ALA A 264 23.21 -2.22 -15.86
N SER A 265 22.06 -2.24 -16.51
CA SER A 265 21.86 -1.78 -17.88
C SER A 265 21.22 -0.40 -17.93
N ALA A 266 21.54 0.39 -18.98
CA ALA A 266 20.96 1.72 -19.16
C ALA A 266 19.42 1.68 -19.23
N PRO A 267 18.70 2.56 -18.52
CA PRO A 267 17.24 2.56 -18.51
C PRO A 267 16.66 3.18 -19.78
N ARG A 268 15.40 2.86 -20.04
CA ARG A 268 14.55 3.67 -20.91
C ARG A 268 14.04 4.88 -20.12
N SER A 269 14.06 6.05 -20.75
CA SER A 269 13.60 7.30 -20.14
C SER A 269 12.30 7.75 -20.79
N ILE A 270 11.24 7.90 -19.99
CA ILE A 270 9.91 8.36 -20.41
C ILE A 270 9.71 9.76 -19.81
N LEU A 271 9.41 10.75 -20.64
CA LEU A 271 9.13 12.11 -20.18
C LEU A 271 7.79 12.13 -19.41
N LEU A 272 7.82 12.56 -18.16
CA LEU A 272 6.63 12.70 -17.33
C LEU A 272 6.00 14.09 -17.48
N ASN A 273 6.80 15.14 -17.41
CA ASN A 273 6.35 16.51 -17.59
C ASN A 273 7.52 17.46 -17.93
N ASN A 274 7.15 18.69 -18.35
CA ASN A 274 8.08 19.76 -18.72
C ASN A 274 8.29 20.80 -17.61
N THR A 275 7.82 20.54 -16.39
CA THR A 275 7.80 21.52 -15.29
C THR A 275 8.75 21.20 -14.16
N GLY A 276 9.47 20.09 -14.25
CA GLY A 276 10.38 19.61 -13.21
C GLY A 276 9.67 19.13 -11.93
N SER A 277 8.36 18.91 -11.96
CA SER A 277 7.59 18.46 -10.80
C SER A 277 7.27 16.98 -10.92
N VAL A 278 7.72 16.20 -9.94
CA VAL A 278 7.41 14.78 -9.83
C VAL A 278 7.38 14.36 -8.36
N GLY A 279 6.40 13.55 -7.98
CA GLY A 279 6.22 13.02 -6.63
C GLY A 279 6.80 11.62 -6.45
N LYS A 280 6.47 11.02 -5.31
CA LYS A 280 6.75 9.62 -4.99
C LYS A 280 5.72 8.70 -5.64
N PHE A 281 6.07 7.42 -5.71
CA PHE A 281 5.16 6.38 -6.15
C PHE A 281 4.09 6.04 -5.11
N SER A 282 2.90 5.73 -5.60
CA SER A 282 1.79 5.16 -4.84
C SER A 282 1.06 4.15 -5.73
N MET A 283 0.06 3.46 -5.18
CA MET A 283 -0.73 2.48 -5.94
C MET A 283 -2.19 2.92 -6.04
N VAL A 284 -2.74 2.91 -7.25
CA VAL A 284 -4.15 3.23 -7.53
C VAL A 284 -4.73 2.13 -8.41
N ASN A 285 -5.75 1.44 -7.92
CA ASN A 285 -6.42 0.34 -8.64
C ASN A 285 -5.43 -0.69 -9.20
N GLY A 286 -4.44 -1.08 -8.38
CA GLY A 286 -3.40 -2.04 -8.76
C GLY A 286 -2.34 -1.53 -9.72
N LYS A 287 -2.37 -0.24 -10.12
CA LYS A 287 -1.37 0.38 -11.00
C LYS A 287 -0.45 1.31 -10.23
N LEU A 288 0.80 1.34 -10.64
CA LEU A 288 1.77 2.30 -10.11
C LEU A 288 1.40 3.71 -10.56
N CYS A 289 1.39 4.65 -9.63
CA CYS A 289 0.93 6.02 -9.81
C CYS A 289 1.98 7.02 -9.34
N VAL A 290 2.12 8.14 -10.04
CA VAL A 290 3.03 9.22 -9.67
C VAL A 290 2.41 10.59 -9.96
N CYS A 291 2.51 11.52 -9.00
CA CYS A 291 2.10 12.91 -9.19
C CYS A 291 3.08 13.63 -10.13
N THR A 292 2.56 14.32 -11.14
CA THR A 292 3.37 15.02 -12.15
C THR A 292 2.99 16.47 -12.34
N GLY A 293 1.99 16.97 -11.66
CA GLY A 293 1.62 18.39 -11.75
C GLY A 293 0.57 18.78 -10.73
N SER A 294 0.58 20.04 -10.34
CA SER A 294 -0.54 20.66 -9.62
C SER A 294 -0.69 22.10 -10.07
N SER A 295 -1.93 22.55 -10.21
CA SER A 295 -2.26 23.94 -10.50
C SER A 295 -3.53 24.32 -9.77
N SER A 296 -3.48 25.35 -8.95
CA SER A 296 -4.59 25.72 -8.08
C SER A 296 -5.06 24.54 -7.23
N ASN A 297 -6.26 24.05 -7.45
CA ASN A 297 -6.87 22.92 -6.75
C ASN A 297 -6.86 21.61 -7.58
N ASN A 298 -6.22 21.61 -8.75
CA ASN A 298 -6.12 20.42 -9.60
C ASN A 298 -4.76 19.74 -9.43
N VAL A 299 -4.76 18.41 -9.32
CA VAL A 299 -3.55 17.58 -9.22
C VAL A 299 -3.57 16.55 -10.33
N THR A 300 -2.49 16.47 -11.07
CA THR A 300 -2.33 15.51 -12.17
C THR A 300 -1.42 14.37 -11.75
N PHE A 301 -1.89 13.16 -12.00
CA PHE A 301 -1.16 11.92 -11.79
C PHE A 301 -1.01 11.16 -13.11
N ASN A 302 0.12 10.48 -13.27
CA ASN A 302 0.33 9.48 -14.29
C ASN A 302 0.20 8.09 -13.68
N LEU A 303 -0.65 7.25 -14.28
CA LEU A 303 -0.72 5.82 -14.02
C LEU A 303 0.17 5.09 -15.02
N ILE A 304 0.99 4.19 -14.53
CA ILE A 304 1.85 3.36 -15.37
C ILE A 304 1.08 2.10 -15.74
N ASN A 305 0.77 1.93 -17.01
CA ASN A 305 0.14 0.74 -17.54
C ASN A 305 1.15 -0.41 -17.70
N GLU A 306 0.66 -1.63 -17.90
CA GLU A 306 1.51 -2.82 -18.09
C GLU A 306 2.44 -2.73 -19.31
N ASP A 307 1.98 -2.05 -20.36
CA ASP A 307 2.75 -1.75 -21.58
C ASP A 307 3.65 -0.53 -21.47
N GLU A 308 3.80 0.03 -20.25
CA GLU A 308 4.57 1.24 -19.92
C GLU A 308 4.03 2.55 -20.49
N THR A 309 2.87 2.53 -21.13
CA THR A 309 2.17 3.76 -21.49
C THR A 309 1.67 4.48 -20.24
N LEU A 310 1.51 5.80 -20.34
CA LEU A 310 1.05 6.63 -19.25
C LEU A 310 -0.43 6.95 -19.40
N GLY A 311 -1.25 6.51 -18.45
CA GLY A 311 -2.60 7.01 -18.26
C GLY A 311 -2.58 8.29 -17.42
N ILE A 312 -3.42 9.27 -17.75
CA ILE A 312 -3.47 10.54 -17.01
C ILE A 312 -4.76 10.60 -16.20
N ILE A 313 -4.64 10.94 -14.92
CA ILE A 313 -5.75 11.27 -14.02
C ILE A 313 -5.54 12.67 -13.50
N THR A 314 -6.59 13.50 -13.60
CA THR A 314 -6.61 14.81 -12.93
C THR A 314 -7.72 14.81 -11.89
N ILE A 315 -7.37 15.05 -10.65
CA ILE A 315 -8.30 15.14 -9.53
C ILE A 315 -8.41 16.59 -9.07
N THR A 316 -9.55 16.93 -8.51
CA THR A 316 -9.81 18.26 -7.91
C THR A 316 -9.90 18.12 -6.40
N THR A 317 -9.42 19.11 -5.67
CA THR A 317 -9.51 19.18 -4.21
C THR A 317 -10.19 20.47 -3.76
N ASP A 318 -10.64 20.50 -2.53
CA ASP A 318 -11.26 21.68 -1.91
C ASP A 318 -10.24 22.78 -1.52
N ASP A 319 -8.94 22.47 -1.53
CA ASP A 319 -7.85 23.40 -1.23
C ASP A 319 -7.00 23.72 -2.47
N SER A 320 -6.35 24.87 -2.51
CA SER A 320 -5.36 25.22 -3.52
C SER A 320 -3.95 24.79 -3.13
N TYR A 321 -3.11 24.51 -4.12
CA TYR A 321 -1.73 24.00 -3.93
C TYR A 321 -0.68 24.89 -4.55
N ASP A 322 0.41 25.08 -3.83
CA ASP A 322 1.59 25.85 -4.33
C ASP A 322 2.74 24.94 -4.79
N SER A 323 2.69 23.62 -4.50
CA SER A 323 3.82 22.72 -4.74
C SER A 323 3.34 21.27 -4.91
N THR A 324 4.00 20.55 -5.82
CA THR A 324 3.74 19.14 -6.14
C THR A 324 4.59 18.15 -5.34
N THR A 325 5.43 18.61 -4.44
CA THR A 325 6.26 17.73 -3.65
C THR A 325 5.42 16.96 -2.65
N ASP A 326 5.58 15.63 -2.64
CA ASP A 326 4.96 14.70 -1.69
C ASP A 326 3.42 14.63 -1.73
N LEU A 327 2.84 14.68 -2.93
CA LEU A 327 1.44 14.31 -3.19
C LEU A 327 1.38 12.84 -3.61
N MET A 328 0.56 12.04 -2.94
CA MET A 328 0.37 10.63 -3.25
C MET A 328 -1.12 10.29 -3.24
N LEU A 329 -1.55 9.52 -4.24
CA LEU A 329 -2.93 9.07 -4.41
C LEU A 329 -3.00 7.55 -4.23
N TYR A 330 -3.95 7.08 -3.44
CA TYR A 330 -4.14 5.67 -3.12
C TYR A 330 -5.58 5.25 -3.38
N SER A 331 -5.80 4.00 -3.74
CA SER A 331 -7.12 3.36 -3.71
C SER A 331 -7.23 2.42 -2.52
N LEU A 332 -8.37 2.45 -1.82
CA LEU A 332 -8.74 1.56 -0.73
C LEU A 332 -10.12 0.97 -1.03
N GLY A 333 -10.14 -0.25 -1.58
CA GLY A 333 -11.38 -0.79 -2.11
C GLY A 333 -11.96 0.08 -3.22
N GLN A 334 -13.15 0.62 -3.02
CA GLN A 334 -13.82 1.53 -3.97
C GLN A 334 -13.51 3.02 -3.69
N ASN A 335 -12.85 3.32 -2.59
CA ASN A 335 -12.58 4.66 -2.13
C ASN A 335 -11.15 5.11 -2.47
N TYR A 336 -10.91 6.42 -2.38
CA TYR A 336 -9.62 7.02 -2.71
C TYR A 336 -9.15 7.95 -1.61
N VAL A 337 -7.86 7.92 -1.36
CA VAL A 337 -7.18 8.78 -0.39
C VAL A 337 -6.06 9.54 -1.08
N LEU A 338 -6.09 10.86 -0.98
CA LEU A 338 -5.00 11.72 -1.35
C LEU A 338 -4.27 12.18 -0.10
N THR A 339 -2.96 12.04 -0.08
CA THR A 339 -2.10 12.58 0.98
C THR A 339 -1.23 13.70 0.43
N ARG A 340 -1.02 14.75 1.24
CA ARG A 340 -0.22 15.92 0.89
C ARG A 340 0.67 16.33 2.05
N LEU A 341 1.94 16.50 1.79
CA LEU A 341 2.84 17.18 2.69
C LEU A 341 3.00 18.65 2.27
N TYR A 342 2.58 19.55 3.12
CA TYR A 342 2.75 21.00 2.94
C TYR A 342 3.88 21.51 3.80
N ASN A 343 4.85 22.17 3.19
CA ASN A 343 5.94 22.84 3.88
C ASN A 343 5.60 24.31 4.08
N ARG A 344 5.23 24.70 5.32
CA ARG A 344 4.88 26.07 5.67
C ARG A 344 6.08 26.97 5.92
N SER A 345 7.22 26.37 6.29
CA SER A 345 8.52 27.01 6.49
C SER A 345 9.58 25.90 6.65
N SER A 346 10.86 26.23 6.60
CA SER A 346 11.98 25.27 6.69
C SER A 346 11.94 24.30 7.90
N SER A 347 11.03 24.50 8.85
CA SER A 347 10.91 23.69 10.07
C SER A 347 9.51 23.20 10.37
N PHE A 348 8.48 23.62 9.62
CA PHE A 348 7.09 23.28 9.93
C PHE A 348 6.40 22.63 8.73
N TYR A 349 6.06 21.37 8.88
CA TYR A 349 5.31 20.61 7.91
C TYR A 349 3.90 20.37 8.43
N THR A 350 2.92 20.39 7.53
CA THR A 350 1.56 19.90 7.79
C THR A 350 1.26 18.81 6.79
N PHE A 351 0.85 17.66 7.29
CA PHE A 351 0.43 16.52 6.48
C PHE A 351 -1.10 16.50 6.43
N TYR A 352 -1.66 16.58 5.23
CA TYR A 352 -3.09 16.58 4.98
C TYR A 352 -3.55 15.26 4.40
N VAL A 353 -4.77 14.87 4.74
CA VAL A 353 -5.45 13.69 4.21
C VAL A 353 -6.79 14.12 3.64
N TYR A 354 -7.08 13.75 2.40
CA TYR A 354 -8.30 14.03 1.67
C TYR A 354 -8.94 12.72 1.25
N PHE A 355 -10.27 12.67 1.26
CA PHE A 355 -11.06 11.51 0.90
C PHE A 355 -11.96 11.79 -0.30
N SER A 356 -12.19 10.75 -1.12
CA SER A 356 -13.21 10.73 -2.16
C SER A 356 -13.70 9.30 -2.40
N ASP A 357 -14.94 9.14 -2.77
CA ASP A 357 -15.55 7.89 -3.22
C ASP A 357 -15.36 7.64 -4.73
N SER A 358 -14.83 8.62 -5.46
CA SER A 358 -14.60 8.53 -6.90
C SER A 358 -13.45 9.44 -7.34
N LEU A 359 -12.68 8.99 -8.35
CA LEU A 359 -11.67 9.84 -9.00
C LEU A 359 -12.24 11.04 -9.74
N ASN A 360 -13.54 11.02 -10.07
CA ASN A 360 -14.24 12.10 -10.75
C ASN A 360 -14.87 13.12 -9.79
N ASN A 361 -14.91 12.82 -8.49
CA ASN A 361 -15.45 13.69 -7.47
C ASN A 361 -14.35 14.57 -6.87
N SER A 362 -14.74 15.68 -6.26
CA SER A 362 -13.80 16.51 -5.51
C SER A 362 -13.32 15.79 -4.26
N PHE A 363 -12.01 15.82 -4.04
CA PHE A 363 -11.40 15.30 -2.83
C PHE A 363 -11.56 16.31 -1.70
N THR A 364 -12.21 15.87 -0.63
CA THR A 364 -12.49 16.72 0.54
C THR A 364 -11.47 16.48 1.64
N LYS A 365 -10.94 17.57 2.19
CA LYS A 365 -10.02 17.50 3.32
C LYS A 365 -10.72 16.93 4.55
N ASN A 366 -10.21 15.78 5.05
CA ASN A 366 -10.75 15.14 6.24
C ASN A 366 -9.96 15.56 7.50
N THR A 367 -8.64 15.46 7.46
CA THR A 367 -7.79 15.72 8.63
C THR A 367 -6.43 16.25 8.25
N SER A 368 -5.73 16.77 9.25
CA SER A 368 -4.34 17.20 9.13
C SER A 368 -3.55 16.84 10.38
N TYR A 369 -2.26 16.53 10.17
CA TYR A 369 -1.32 16.24 11.24
C TYR A 369 -0.15 17.21 11.16
N SER A 370 0.32 17.68 12.31
CA SER A 370 1.61 18.38 12.39
C SER A 370 2.74 17.38 12.09
N ASN A 371 3.77 17.88 11.42
CA ASN A 371 4.96 17.14 10.99
C ASN A 371 4.75 16.20 9.79
N LYS A 372 5.89 15.82 9.22
CA LYS A 372 5.97 14.88 8.10
C LYS A 372 5.54 13.49 8.55
N GLN A 373 4.68 12.86 7.76
CA GLN A 373 4.29 11.46 7.94
C GLN A 373 4.82 10.62 6.79
N ASP A 374 5.26 9.41 7.08
CA ASP A 374 5.42 8.36 6.07
C ASP A 374 4.13 7.57 5.97
N VAL A 375 3.83 7.08 4.77
CA VAL A 375 2.60 6.38 4.44
C VAL A 375 2.95 5.05 3.81
N LEU A 376 2.36 4.00 4.33
CA LEU A 376 2.49 2.65 3.80
C LEU A 376 1.10 2.13 3.42
N GLN A 377 0.92 1.83 2.13
CA GLN A 377 -0.25 1.08 1.69
C GLN A 377 0.01 -0.41 1.88
N LYS A 378 -0.90 -1.08 2.56
CA LYS A 378 -0.89 -2.52 2.73
C LYS A 378 -2.30 -3.05 2.63
N ASP A 379 -2.52 -3.92 1.64
CA ASP A 379 -3.86 -4.39 1.29
C ASP A 379 -4.81 -3.18 1.09
N ASP A 380 -6.00 -3.20 1.66
CA ASP A 380 -6.96 -2.09 1.58
C ASP A 380 -6.83 -1.12 2.78
N MET A 381 -5.62 -0.89 3.27
CA MET A 381 -5.34 0.04 4.37
C MET A 381 -4.19 0.99 4.04
N LEU A 382 -4.25 2.21 4.58
CA LEU A 382 -3.12 3.14 4.66
C LEU A 382 -2.65 3.27 6.10
N ILE A 383 -1.42 2.90 6.35
CA ILE A 383 -0.78 2.97 7.66
C ILE A 383 0.06 4.24 7.70
N LEU A 384 -0.16 5.06 8.72
CA LEU A 384 0.53 6.33 8.92
C LEU A 384 1.59 6.20 10.02
N SER A 385 2.70 6.87 9.86
CA SER A 385 3.83 6.82 10.81
C SER A 385 3.58 7.55 12.14
N ASN A 386 2.40 8.09 12.36
CA ASN A 386 1.97 8.74 13.60
C ASN A 386 1.09 7.85 14.51
N GLY A 387 0.96 6.57 14.17
CA GLY A 387 0.16 5.64 14.96
C GLY A 387 -1.32 5.55 14.57
N TYR A 388 -1.69 6.11 13.41
CA TYR A 388 -3.03 5.93 12.83
C TYR A 388 -2.98 5.04 11.59
N TYR A 389 -4.12 4.49 11.22
CA TYR A 389 -4.35 3.88 9.93
C TYR A 389 -5.74 4.25 9.40
N ILE A 390 -5.91 4.17 8.08
CA ILE A 390 -7.15 4.45 7.37
C ILE A 390 -7.60 3.14 6.74
N ASP A 391 -8.81 2.70 7.05
CA ASP A 391 -9.39 1.49 6.48
C ASP A 391 -10.09 1.74 5.14
N MET A 392 -10.59 0.70 4.51
CA MET A 392 -11.27 0.77 3.21
C MET A 392 -12.56 1.61 3.22
N GLU A 393 -13.17 1.81 4.38
CA GLU A 393 -14.36 2.65 4.57
C GLU A 393 -14.01 4.10 4.90
N LEU A 394 -12.72 4.46 4.78
CA LEU A 394 -12.16 5.77 5.10
C LEU A 394 -12.25 6.17 6.58
N ASN A 395 -12.42 5.20 7.50
CA ASN A 395 -12.34 5.47 8.92
C ASN A 395 -10.88 5.60 9.36
N ILE A 396 -10.58 6.63 10.15
CA ILE A 396 -9.29 6.82 10.78
C ILE A 396 -9.29 6.12 12.13
N LYS A 397 -8.41 5.15 12.31
CA LYS A 397 -8.29 4.32 13.51
C LYS A 397 -6.89 4.41 14.11
N THR A 398 -6.77 4.12 15.39
CA THR A 398 -5.47 4.12 16.11
C THR A 398 -4.81 2.74 16.04
N GLN A 399 -3.48 2.72 15.97
CA GLN A 399 -2.66 1.53 16.15
C GLN A 399 -2.35 1.38 17.64
N GLU A 400 -2.98 0.44 18.32
CA GLU A 400 -3.00 0.36 19.80
C GLU A 400 -1.61 0.30 20.46
N SER A 401 -0.65 -0.41 19.87
CA SER A 401 0.70 -0.56 20.46
C SER A 401 1.74 0.43 19.95
N PHE A 402 1.35 1.39 19.12
CA PHE A 402 2.30 2.32 18.49
C PHE A 402 3.04 3.23 19.48
N GLN A 403 2.47 3.50 20.65
CA GLN A 403 3.07 4.32 21.71
C GLN A 403 4.43 3.79 22.20
N ILE A 404 4.68 2.48 22.07
CA ILE A 404 5.97 1.85 22.45
C ILE A 404 7.14 2.41 21.63
N ILE A 405 6.87 2.93 20.44
CA ILE A 405 7.89 3.40 19.50
C ILE A 405 8.40 4.81 19.87
N GLY A 406 7.72 5.54 20.77
CA GLY A 406 8.09 6.89 21.25
C GLY A 406 7.68 8.02 20.26
N ASP A 407 7.85 9.28 20.65
CA ASP A 407 7.29 10.46 19.98
C ASP A 407 8.17 11.08 18.88
N ASN A 408 8.59 10.37 17.85
CA ASN A 408 9.28 10.99 16.72
C ASN A 408 8.44 10.98 15.46
N PRO A 409 8.07 12.16 14.90
CA PRO A 409 7.04 12.28 13.88
C PRO A 409 7.43 11.87 12.45
N ALA A 410 8.69 11.57 12.17
CA ALA A 410 9.15 11.26 10.82
C ALA A 410 9.72 9.84 10.74
N ARG A 411 8.90 8.85 11.08
CA ARG A 411 9.33 7.44 11.11
C ARG A 411 9.09 6.78 9.77
N PRO A 412 10.13 6.28 9.09
CA PRO A 412 9.92 5.46 7.90
C PRO A 412 9.14 4.19 8.25
N LEU A 413 8.15 3.86 7.42
CA LEU A 413 7.36 2.63 7.45
C LEU A 413 7.73 1.75 6.28
N ARG A 414 7.90 0.45 6.50
CA ARG A 414 8.18 -0.53 5.46
C ARG A 414 7.34 -1.78 5.64
N ASN A 415 6.94 -2.36 4.51
CA ASN A 415 6.28 -3.65 4.47
C ASN A 415 7.23 -4.69 3.87
N CYS A 416 7.40 -5.80 4.55
CA CYS A 416 8.13 -6.92 4.02
C CYS A 416 7.49 -8.23 4.51
N ASN A 417 7.07 -9.09 3.58
CA ASN A 417 6.50 -10.42 3.86
C ASN A 417 5.44 -10.39 4.98
N ASN A 418 4.38 -9.56 4.79
CA ASN A 418 3.28 -9.37 5.74
C ASN A 418 3.63 -8.74 7.09
N ASN A 419 4.86 -8.32 7.29
CA ASN A 419 5.27 -7.58 8.49
C ASN A 419 5.47 -6.10 8.17
N ILE A 420 5.12 -5.26 9.15
CA ILE A 420 5.37 -3.83 9.10
C ILE A 420 6.57 -3.53 9.97
N PHE A 421 7.51 -2.79 9.42
CA PHE A 421 8.70 -2.35 10.11
C PHE A 421 8.68 -0.82 10.25
N VAL A 422 9.12 -0.35 11.40
CA VAL A 422 9.25 1.09 11.69
C VAL A 422 10.53 1.36 12.49
N VAL A 423 11.22 2.44 12.16
CA VAL A 423 12.38 2.88 12.93
C VAL A 423 11.98 3.98 13.92
N GLY A 424 12.17 3.75 15.20
CA GLY A 424 11.95 4.74 16.26
C GLY A 424 13.10 5.75 16.39
N GLY A 425 12.88 6.78 17.19
CA GLY A 425 13.80 7.93 17.34
C GLY A 425 15.21 7.63 17.84
N THR A 426 15.46 6.44 18.36
CA THR A 426 16.78 5.96 18.85
C THR A 426 17.40 4.92 17.90
N TYR A 427 16.95 4.83 16.65
CA TYR A 427 17.35 3.81 15.68
C TYR A 427 17.01 2.37 16.09
N ASN A 428 16.04 2.21 16.96
CA ASN A 428 15.43 0.93 17.23
C ASN A 428 14.51 0.57 16.09
N VAL A 429 14.64 -0.65 15.57
CA VAL A 429 13.72 -1.18 14.58
C VAL A 429 12.66 -2.01 15.31
N TYR A 430 11.41 -1.69 15.03
CA TYR A 430 10.25 -2.39 15.55
C TYR A 430 9.57 -3.13 14.40
N GLN A 431 9.07 -4.31 14.70
CA GLN A 431 8.31 -5.14 13.78
C GLN A 431 6.91 -5.35 14.37
N SER A 432 5.90 -5.23 13.54
CA SER A 432 4.54 -5.68 13.85
C SER A 432 4.14 -6.73 12.82
N SER A 433 3.77 -7.92 13.25
CA SER A 433 3.05 -8.85 12.41
C SER A 433 1.58 -8.40 12.32
N LEU A 434 1.02 -8.48 11.13
CA LEU A 434 -0.43 -8.33 10.93
C LEU A 434 -1.18 -9.66 11.13
N ASP A 435 -0.54 -10.66 11.71
CA ASP A 435 -1.18 -11.94 12.07
C ASP A 435 -2.16 -11.72 13.24
N SER A 436 -3.07 -10.78 13.04
CA SER A 436 -4.15 -10.55 13.98
C SER A 436 -5.27 -11.57 13.73
N LYS A 437 -5.78 -12.12 14.80
CA LYS A 437 -7.04 -12.87 14.78
C LYS A 437 -8.18 -11.91 15.12
N PHE A 438 -9.28 -12.05 14.44
CA PHE A 438 -10.52 -11.35 14.82
C PHE A 438 -11.58 -12.36 15.22
N GLN A 439 -12.47 -11.93 16.10
CA GLN A 439 -13.56 -12.77 16.55
C GLN A 439 -14.78 -12.58 15.63
N LEU A 440 -15.29 -13.67 15.10
CA LEU A 440 -16.55 -13.63 14.35
C LEU A 440 -17.69 -13.22 15.28
N PRO A 441 -18.72 -12.53 14.78
CA PRO A 441 -19.91 -12.24 15.56
C PRO A 441 -20.55 -13.53 16.09
N THR A 442 -21.18 -13.45 17.25
CA THR A 442 -22.00 -14.52 17.78
C THR A 442 -23.45 -14.15 17.55
N TYR A 443 -24.11 -14.91 16.71
CA TYR A 443 -25.57 -14.81 16.55
C TYR A 443 -26.23 -16.06 17.09
N SER A 444 -27.33 -15.86 17.81
CA SER A 444 -28.19 -16.96 18.32
C SER A 444 -29.50 -16.94 17.54
N PRO A 445 -29.54 -17.44 16.31
CA PRO A 445 -30.77 -17.52 15.53
C PRO A 445 -31.74 -18.52 16.14
N ALA A 446 -32.97 -18.53 15.65
CA ALA A 446 -33.97 -19.52 16.05
C ALA A 446 -33.45 -20.94 15.84
N THR A 447 -33.97 -21.90 16.61
CA THR A 447 -33.57 -23.33 16.59
C THR A 447 -33.60 -23.87 15.15
N GLY A 448 -32.50 -24.48 14.74
CA GLY A 448 -32.34 -25.04 13.39
C GLY A 448 -31.90 -24.05 12.30
N LEU A 449 -31.60 -22.80 12.67
CA LEU A 449 -31.02 -21.80 11.74
C LEU A 449 -29.57 -21.51 12.12
N TYR A 450 -28.79 -21.10 11.12
CA TYR A 450 -27.39 -20.74 11.25
C TYR A 450 -27.16 -19.38 10.55
N THR A 451 -26.37 -18.50 11.17
CA THR A 451 -25.98 -17.24 10.56
C THR A 451 -24.54 -17.32 10.11
N TYR A 452 -24.32 -17.00 8.87
CA TYR A 452 -23.01 -16.97 8.22
C TYR A 452 -22.66 -15.55 7.78
N ILE A 453 -21.38 -15.26 7.69
CA ILE A 453 -20.84 -14.02 7.14
C ILE A 453 -20.05 -14.33 5.88
N LYS A 454 -20.24 -13.53 4.81
CA LYS A 454 -19.47 -13.64 3.58
C LYS A 454 -18.01 -13.25 3.86
N ALA A 455 -17.09 -14.15 3.61
CA ALA A 455 -15.70 -14.01 4.00
C ALA A 455 -14.73 -13.85 2.82
N LYS A 456 -15.11 -14.39 1.66
CA LYS A 456 -14.32 -14.32 0.41
C LYS A 456 -15.25 -14.14 -0.78
N ASN A 457 -14.73 -13.52 -1.82
CA ASN A 457 -15.39 -13.41 -3.13
C ASN A 457 -15.28 -14.69 -3.95
#